data_2563d4583898762232b36cc45fa9030e
#
_entry.id   2563d4583898762232b36cc45fa9030e
#
_cell.length_a   1.000
_cell.length_b   1.000
_cell.length_c   1.000
_cell.angle_alpha   90.00
_cell.angle_beta   90.00
_cell.angle_gamma   90.00
#
_symmetry.space_group_name_H-M   'P 1'
#
loop_
_entity.id
_entity.type
_entity.pdbx_description
1 polymer ?
#
loop_
_entity_poly.entity_id
_entity_poly.type
_entity_poly.pdbx_seq_one_letter_code
_entity_poly.pdbx_strand_id
1 'polypeptide(L)'
;MRSLNKFIVHLPNRFKNTVTVGGKEIYLDTRFNEFEHRFMEAEIVAVPERYNTGASVGDTLYFHHHVVLGDGQVFDKEKGLYIVHYNHEESLLSQSYAYKRKKDNEIVILQDWVFLKPVEQERYIKSSVLYLDNIADEHNREGEIAFDSDALAEMGLQKGDRVFFQKNADYEMEIDGEKYWRMNTSFLTYAKVHNG
;
A
#
# COMPACT_ATOMS: atom_id res chain seq x y z
N MET A 1 -11.22 -17.98 -15.71
CA MET A 1 -11.58 -18.21 -14.30
C MET A 1 -12.49 -17.07 -13.85
N ARG A 2 -13.42 -17.31 -12.93
CA ARG A 2 -14.36 -16.29 -12.41
C ARG A 2 -14.26 -16.26 -10.89
N SER A 3 -14.24 -15.08 -10.31
CA SER A 3 -14.27 -14.88 -8.86
C SER A 3 -15.52 -14.08 -8.48
N LEU A 4 -16.26 -14.55 -7.47
CA LEU A 4 -17.54 -13.91 -7.10
C LEU A 4 -17.32 -12.65 -6.27
N ASN A 5 -16.44 -12.68 -5.27
CA ASN A 5 -16.32 -11.63 -4.27
C ASN A 5 -14.88 -11.37 -3.77
N LYS A 6 -13.87 -11.94 -4.42
CA LYS A 6 -12.45 -11.79 -4.05
C LYS A 6 -11.63 -11.49 -5.30
N PHE A 7 -10.46 -10.89 -5.13
CA PHE A 7 -9.46 -10.89 -6.19
C PHE A 7 -8.72 -12.22 -6.20
N ILE A 8 -8.32 -12.68 -7.39
CA ILE A 8 -7.34 -13.75 -7.56
C ILE A 8 -6.16 -13.14 -8.31
N VAL A 9 -4.97 -13.31 -7.77
CA VAL A 9 -3.73 -12.77 -8.32
C VAL A 9 -2.76 -13.88 -8.64
N HIS A 10 -1.88 -13.65 -9.62
CA HIS A 10 -0.79 -14.53 -9.99
C HIS A 10 0.51 -14.03 -9.38
N LEU A 11 1.10 -14.83 -8.50
CA LEU A 11 2.35 -14.55 -7.81
C LEU A 11 3.24 -15.79 -7.86
N PRO A 12 4.15 -15.88 -8.83
CA PRO A 12 4.99 -17.07 -9.02
C PRO A 12 5.97 -17.30 -7.86
N ASN A 13 6.40 -16.23 -7.20
CA ASN A 13 7.27 -16.27 -6.02
C ASN A 13 6.65 -15.49 -4.87
N ARG A 14 6.83 -15.96 -3.64
CA ARG A 14 6.33 -15.29 -2.42
C ARG A 14 7.22 -14.14 -1.94
N PHE A 15 8.52 -14.21 -2.28
CA PHE A 15 9.54 -13.30 -1.76
C PHE A 15 10.38 -12.71 -2.88
N LYS A 16 10.79 -11.47 -2.70
CA LYS A 16 11.84 -10.80 -3.48
C LYS A 16 13.20 -11.38 -3.04
N ASN A 17 13.54 -12.59 -3.50
CA ASN A 17 14.74 -13.31 -3.11
C ASN A 17 15.95 -13.05 -4.00
N THR A 18 15.82 -12.15 -4.97
CA THR A 18 16.92 -11.72 -5.86
C THR A 18 16.96 -10.21 -5.99
N VAL A 19 18.17 -9.67 -6.10
CA VAL A 19 18.42 -8.27 -6.44
C VAL A 19 19.44 -8.21 -7.59
N THR A 20 19.23 -7.30 -8.53
CA THR A 20 20.18 -7.09 -9.62
C THR A 20 21.15 -5.97 -9.29
N VAL A 21 22.45 -6.30 -9.15
CA VAL A 21 23.51 -5.33 -8.90
C VAL A 21 24.55 -5.44 -10.02
N GLY A 22 24.76 -4.34 -10.74
CA GLY A 22 25.73 -4.31 -11.84
C GLY A 22 25.44 -5.33 -12.96
N GLY A 23 24.15 -5.63 -13.24
CA GLY A 23 23.74 -6.60 -14.24
C GLY A 23 23.86 -8.07 -13.82
N LYS A 24 24.19 -8.34 -12.56
CA LYS A 24 24.22 -9.68 -11.98
C LYS A 24 23.07 -9.86 -10.99
N GLU A 25 22.42 -11.01 -11.06
CA GLU A 25 21.41 -11.43 -10.08
C GLU A 25 22.10 -11.96 -8.83
N ILE A 26 21.78 -11.37 -7.67
CA ILE A 26 22.29 -11.80 -6.36
C ILE A 26 21.12 -12.35 -5.57
N TYR A 27 21.27 -13.56 -5.03
CA TYR A 27 20.29 -14.14 -4.13
C TYR A 27 20.38 -13.52 -2.74
N LEU A 28 19.20 -13.12 -2.21
CA LEU A 28 19.08 -12.61 -0.85
C LEU A 28 18.64 -13.73 0.09
N ASP A 29 19.24 -13.82 1.27
CA ASP A 29 18.74 -14.68 2.34
C ASP A 29 17.58 -13.98 3.06
N THR A 30 16.36 -14.29 2.64
CA THR A 30 15.13 -13.66 3.15
C THR A 30 14.74 -14.14 4.55
N ARG A 31 15.42 -15.13 5.13
CA ARG A 31 15.07 -15.71 6.44
C ARG A 31 15.27 -14.74 7.60
N PHE A 32 16.16 -13.76 7.47
CA PHE A 32 16.46 -12.79 8.52
C PHE A 32 15.50 -11.60 8.56
N ASN A 33 14.87 -11.27 7.43
CA ASN A 33 13.88 -10.19 7.33
C ASN A 33 12.80 -10.52 6.30
N GLU A 34 12.09 -11.62 6.54
CA GLU A 34 11.07 -12.16 5.66
C GLU A 34 9.99 -11.11 5.31
N PHE A 35 9.68 -10.23 6.26
CA PHE A 35 8.66 -9.20 6.12
C PHE A 35 9.00 -8.19 5.01
N GLU A 36 10.23 -7.69 4.95
CA GLU A 36 10.66 -6.69 3.95
C GLU A 36 10.77 -7.26 2.54
N HIS A 37 10.88 -8.58 2.42
CA HIS A 37 11.06 -9.26 1.15
C HIS A 37 9.78 -9.86 0.58
N ARG A 38 8.63 -9.71 1.24
CA ARG A 38 7.35 -10.21 0.71
C ARG A 38 6.86 -9.35 -0.43
N PHE A 39 6.34 -10.01 -1.46
CA PHE A 39 5.59 -9.28 -2.48
C PHE A 39 4.27 -8.77 -1.90
N MET A 40 3.97 -7.51 -2.20
CA MET A 40 2.72 -6.84 -1.87
C MET A 40 1.99 -6.36 -3.13
N GLU A 41 2.41 -6.86 -4.29
CA GLU A 41 1.81 -6.59 -5.60
C GLU A 41 1.82 -7.83 -6.47
N ALA A 42 0.80 -8.00 -7.31
CA ALA A 42 0.73 -9.09 -8.27
C ALA A 42 -0.29 -8.81 -9.38
N GLU A 43 -0.15 -9.49 -10.52
CA GLU A 43 -1.09 -9.39 -11.63
C GLU A 43 -2.46 -9.98 -11.26
N ILE A 44 -3.53 -9.24 -11.55
CA ILE A 44 -4.91 -9.69 -11.37
C ILE A 44 -5.26 -10.72 -12.42
N VAL A 45 -5.69 -11.91 -11.98
CA VAL A 45 -6.19 -13.01 -12.83
C VAL A 45 -7.71 -13.08 -12.82
N ALA A 46 -8.35 -12.67 -11.71
CA ALA A 46 -9.79 -12.54 -11.63
C ALA A 46 -10.18 -11.42 -10.65
N VAL A 47 -11.20 -10.65 -11.02
CA VAL A 47 -11.80 -9.60 -10.22
C VAL A 47 -13.05 -10.10 -9.49
N PRO A 48 -13.47 -9.46 -8.37
CA PRO A 48 -14.73 -9.78 -7.69
C PRO A 48 -15.92 -9.32 -8.53
N GLU A 49 -16.53 -10.22 -9.31
CA GLU A 49 -17.60 -9.90 -10.24
C GLU A 49 -18.86 -9.28 -9.60
N ARG A 50 -19.08 -9.55 -8.31
CA ARG A 50 -20.22 -9.00 -7.56
C ARG A 50 -20.12 -7.49 -7.36
N TYR A 51 -18.91 -6.94 -7.42
CA TYR A 51 -18.65 -5.53 -7.09
C TYR A 51 -17.91 -4.85 -8.24
N ASN A 52 -18.35 -3.62 -8.55
CA ASN A 52 -17.63 -2.79 -9.50
C ASN A 52 -16.43 -2.12 -8.81
N THR A 53 -15.27 -2.72 -8.92
CA THR A 53 -14.02 -2.18 -8.37
C THR A 53 -13.27 -1.28 -9.35
N GLY A 54 -13.70 -1.26 -10.61
CA GLY A 54 -12.97 -0.59 -11.70
C GLY A 54 -11.72 -1.33 -12.19
N ALA A 55 -11.22 -2.30 -11.43
CA ALA A 55 -10.05 -3.10 -11.80
C ALA A 55 -10.38 -4.13 -12.89
N SER A 56 -9.40 -4.48 -13.68
CA SER A 56 -9.49 -5.45 -14.78
C SER A 56 -8.44 -6.55 -14.65
N VAL A 57 -8.70 -7.67 -15.32
CA VAL A 57 -7.69 -8.73 -15.45
C VAL A 57 -6.46 -8.19 -16.19
N GLY A 58 -5.27 -8.46 -15.66
CA GLY A 58 -3.99 -7.97 -16.17
C GLY A 58 -3.52 -6.67 -15.52
N ASP A 59 -4.34 -5.99 -14.72
CA ASP A 59 -3.89 -4.89 -13.86
C ASP A 59 -3.02 -5.44 -12.72
N THR A 60 -2.20 -4.60 -12.10
CA THR A 60 -1.41 -4.97 -10.91
C THR A 60 -2.16 -4.56 -9.65
N LEU A 61 -2.47 -5.51 -8.78
CA LEU A 61 -3.11 -5.26 -7.48
C LEU A 61 -2.05 -5.07 -6.40
N TYR A 62 -2.24 -4.06 -5.54
CA TYR A 62 -1.46 -3.83 -4.32
C TYR A 62 -2.25 -4.32 -3.11
N PHE A 63 -1.61 -5.15 -2.27
CA PHE A 63 -2.30 -5.85 -1.19
C PHE A 63 -1.44 -6.04 0.06
N HIS A 64 -2.07 -6.52 1.12
CA HIS A 64 -1.42 -6.75 2.41
C HIS A 64 -0.44 -7.94 2.32
N HIS A 65 0.77 -7.78 2.90
CA HIS A 65 1.81 -8.81 2.93
C HIS A 65 1.34 -10.16 3.53
N HIS A 66 0.28 -10.18 4.33
CA HIS A 66 -0.29 -11.41 4.87
C HIS A 66 -0.87 -12.34 3.79
N VAL A 67 -1.18 -11.85 2.59
CA VAL A 67 -1.64 -12.68 1.48
C VAL A 67 -0.62 -13.77 1.13
N VAL A 68 0.66 -13.49 1.26
CA VAL A 68 1.74 -14.45 0.97
C VAL A 68 2.17 -15.27 2.19
N LEU A 69 1.56 -15.02 3.38
CA LEU A 69 1.78 -15.79 4.59
C LEU A 69 0.98 -17.08 4.59
N GLY A 70 1.66 -18.19 4.86
CA GLY A 70 1.02 -19.48 5.05
C GLY A 70 0.27 -19.99 3.81
N ASP A 71 -0.53 -21.02 4.00
CA ASP A 71 -1.25 -21.68 2.92
C ASP A 71 -2.73 -21.24 2.82
N GLY A 72 -3.22 -20.42 3.75
CA GLY A 72 -4.64 -20.05 3.85
C GLY A 72 -5.16 -19.16 2.71
N GLN A 73 -4.27 -18.47 2.01
CA GLN A 73 -4.61 -17.59 0.88
C GLN A 73 -4.24 -18.22 -0.48
N VAL A 74 -3.64 -19.41 -0.48
CA VAL A 74 -3.27 -20.12 -1.71
C VAL A 74 -4.53 -20.70 -2.36
N PHE A 75 -4.81 -20.27 -3.58
CA PHE A 75 -5.89 -20.84 -4.40
C PHE A 75 -5.42 -22.03 -5.23
N ASP A 76 -4.27 -21.91 -5.87
CA ASP A 76 -3.63 -22.97 -6.66
C ASP A 76 -2.11 -22.80 -6.55
N LYS A 77 -1.47 -23.70 -5.80
CA LYS A 77 -0.04 -23.63 -5.51
C LYS A 77 0.82 -23.86 -6.76
N GLU A 78 0.41 -24.78 -7.62
CA GLU A 78 1.18 -25.13 -8.83
C GLU A 78 1.19 -23.98 -9.83
N LYS A 79 0.10 -23.22 -9.89
CA LYS A 79 -0.04 -22.05 -10.76
C LYS A 79 0.33 -20.74 -10.08
N GLY A 80 0.76 -20.73 -8.82
CA GLY A 80 1.07 -19.52 -8.08
C GLY A 80 -0.12 -18.58 -7.92
N LEU A 81 -1.33 -19.10 -7.71
CA LEU A 81 -2.54 -18.30 -7.57
C LEU A 81 -2.90 -18.08 -6.10
N TYR A 82 -3.20 -16.84 -5.75
CA TYR A 82 -3.55 -16.42 -4.39
C TYR A 82 -4.87 -15.67 -4.37
N ILE A 83 -5.62 -15.84 -3.26
CA ILE A 83 -6.83 -15.10 -2.98
C ILE A 83 -6.47 -13.84 -2.19
N VAL A 84 -6.93 -12.68 -2.66
CA VAL A 84 -6.85 -11.42 -1.93
C VAL A 84 -8.26 -11.01 -1.49
N HIS A 85 -8.45 -10.85 -0.19
CA HIS A 85 -9.74 -10.47 0.36
C HIS A 85 -10.11 -9.04 -0.03
N TYR A 86 -11.33 -8.90 -0.52
CA TYR A 86 -12.02 -7.63 -0.75
C TYR A 86 -13.34 -7.66 0.01
N ASN A 87 -13.54 -6.69 0.88
CA ASN A 87 -14.81 -6.48 1.58
C ASN A 87 -15.39 -5.15 1.11
N HIS A 88 -16.53 -5.20 0.42
CA HIS A 88 -17.13 -4.01 -0.19
C HIS A 88 -17.71 -3.04 0.85
N GLU A 89 -18.19 -3.55 1.98
CA GLU A 89 -18.88 -2.78 3.02
C GLU A 89 -17.90 -2.18 4.03
N GLU A 90 -16.79 -2.86 4.28
CA GLU A 90 -15.84 -2.48 5.33
C GLU A 90 -14.41 -2.59 4.83
N SER A 91 -13.84 -1.44 4.45
CA SER A 91 -12.49 -1.35 3.86
C SER A 91 -11.39 -1.90 4.77
N LEU A 92 -11.53 -1.75 6.09
CA LEU A 92 -10.57 -2.27 7.07
C LEU A 92 -10.45 -3.80 7.07
N LEU A 93 -11.48 -4.52 6.60
CA LEU A 93 -11.45 -5.97 6.41
C LEU A 93 -10.90 -6.40 5.03
N SER A 94 -10.61 -5.45 4.14
CA SER A 94 -10.00 -5.71 2.85
C SER A 94 -8.49 -5.86 2.97
N GLN A 95 -7.95 -6.79 2.17
CA GLN A 95 -6.50 -6.94 1.99
C GLN A 95 -6.01 -6.26 0.71
N SER A 96 -6.90 -5.74 -0.13
CA SER A 96 -6.62 -5.02 -1.37
C SER A 96 -6.74 -3.52 -1.14
N TYR A 97 -5.78 -2.74 -1.62
CA TYR A 97 -5.63 -1.33 -1.30
C TYR A 97 -5.72 -0.41 -2.49
N ALA A 98 -5.10 -0.82 -3.58
CA ALA A 98 -5.02 -0.07 -4.83
C ALA A 98 -4.75 -1.02 -5.98
N TYR A 99 -4.91 -0.55 -7.20
CA TYR A 99 -4.41 -1.25 -8.38
C TYR A 99 -3.80 -0.26 -9.38
N LYS A 100 -2.83 -0.74 -10.15
CA LYS A 100 -2.25 -0.01 -11.28
C LYS A 100 -2.85 -0.54 -12.57
N ARG A 101 -3.48 0.34 -13.33
CA ARG A 101 -4.06 0.00 -14.63
C ARG A 101 -2.97 -0.31 -15.65
N LYS A 102 -3.06 -1.43 -16.31
CA LYS A 102 -2.10 -1.86 -17.35
C LYS A 102 -2.06 -0.91 -18.55
N LYS A 103 -3.19 -0.27 -18.88
CA LYS A 103 -3.32 0.55 -20.11
C LYS A 103 -2.58 1.89 -20.04
N ASP A 104 -2.50 2.52 -18.88
CA ASP A 104 -2.01 3.89 -18.68
C ASP A 104 -1.09 4.05 -17.47
N ASN A 105 -0.86 2.99 -16.72
CA ASN A 105 -0.09 2.94 -15.46
C ASN A 105 -0.66 3.84 -14.35
N GLU A 106 -1.92 4.25 -14.44
CA GLU A 106 -2.56 5.03 -13.39
C GLU A 106 -2.80 4.16 -12.14
N ILE A 107 -2.45 4.72 -10.98
CA ILE A 107 -2.75 4.13 -9.68
C ILE A 107 -4.14 4.55 -9.26
N VAL A 108 -5.00 3.58 -9.00
CA VAL A 108 -6.38 3.78 -8.53
C VAL A 108 -6.51 3.22 -7.13
N ILE A 109 -6.89 4.06 -6.20
CA ILE A 109 -7.07 3.68 -4.80
C ILE A 109 -8.43 3.00 -4.64
N LEU A 110 -8.46 1.91 -3.89
CA LEU A 110 -9.68 1.18 -3.57
C LEU A 110 -10.28 1.68 -2.26
N GLN A 111 -11.60 1.90 -2.24
CA GLN A 111 -12.37 2.23 -1.02
C GLN A 111 -11.76 3.41 -0.23
N ASP A 112 -11.71 3.28 1.10
CA ASP A 112 -11.27 4.33 2.04
C ASP A 112 -9.75 4.29 2.33
N TRP A 113 -8.96 3.74 1.42
CA TRP A 113 -7.51 3.74 1.61
C TRP A 113 -6.89 5.06 1.16
N VAL A 114 -5.78 5.42 1.79
CA VAL A 114 -4.94 6.56 1.42
C VAL A 114 -3.48 6.18 1.47
N PHE A 115 -2.70 6.75 0.56
CA PHE A 115 -1.26 6.62 0.51
C PHE A 115 -0.63 8.00 0.68
N LEU A 116 0.27 8.11 1.65
CA LEU A 116 0.95 9.36 1.98
C LEU A 116 2.44 9.24 1.65
N LYS A 117 3.00 10.30 1.08
CA LYS A 117 4.45 10.48 1.03
C LYS A 117 4.91 10.99 2.40
N PRO A 118 5.98 10.39 2.98
CA PRO A 118 6.61 10.95 4.16
C PRO A 118 7.06 12.39 3.89
N VAL A 119 6.70 13.31 4.77
CA VAL A 119 7.24 14.68 4.71
C VAL A 119 8.62 14.65 5.36
N GLU A 120 9.66 14.91 4.56
CA GLU A 120 11.00 15.12 5.10
C GLU A 120 10.98 16.38 5.97
N GLN A 121 11.23 16.19 7.25
CA GLN A 121 11.41 17.32 8.15
C GLN A 121 12.81 17.87 7.94
N GLU A 122 12.91 19.19 7.69
CA GLU A 122 14.15 19.90 7.94
C GLU A 122 14.52 19.66 9.40
N ARG A 123 15.53 18.82 9.61
CA ARG A 123 16.13 18.64 10.94
C ARG A 123 16.72 19.99 11.34
N TYR A 124 15.96 20.81 12.03
CA TYR A 124 16.51 21.95 12.75
C TYR A 124 17.44 21.39 13.81
N ILE A 125 18.74 21.29 13.47
CA ILE A 125 19.81 21.12 14.44
C ILE A 125 19.90 22.43 15.22
N LYS A 126 19.00 22.61 16.17
CA LYS A 126 19.21 23.59 17.22
C LYS A 126 20.09 22.95 18.28
N SER A 127 21.41 23.31 18.18
CA SER A 127 22.42 23.33 19.25
C SER A 127 22.13 22.50 20.50
N SER A 128 22.95 21.44 20.65
CA SER A 128 23.55 20.96 21.91
C SER A 128 22.82 21.22 23.23
N VAL A 129 21.65 20.69 23.49
CA VAL A 129 21.21 20.26 24.82
C VAL A 129 20.16 19.16 24.66
N LEU A 130 20.40 18.05 25.36
CA LEU A 130 19.58 16.86 25.47
C LEU A 130 18.16 17.15 25.97
N TYR A 131 17.19 17.24 25.04
CA TYR A 131 15.76 17.10 25.29
C TYR A 131 15.10 16.57 23.99
N LEU A 132 15.31 15.28 23.70
CA LEU A 132 14.99 14.75 22.38
C LEU A 132 13.84 13.72 22.34
N ASP A 133 13.28 13.30 23.47
CA ASP A 133 12.43 12.10 23.41
C ASP A 133 10.92 12.35 23.18
N ASN A 134 10.39 13.57 23.32
CA ASN A 134 8.94 13.77 23.19
C ASN A 134 8.48 14.61 22.01
N ILE A 135 9.35 15.41 21.39
CA ILE A 135 8.95 16.28 20.27
C ILE A 135 9.03 15.54 18.93
N ALA A 136 9.89 14.54 18.81
CA ALA A 136 10.03 13.75 17.59
C ALA A 136 8.77 12.93 17.25
N ASP A 137 7.98 12.52 18.25
CA ASP A 137 6.84 11.62 18.06
C ASP A 137 5.60 12.30 17.48
N GLU A 138 5.44 13.63 17.65
CA GLU A 138 4.30 14.37 17.08
C GLU A 138 4.52 14.76 15.62
N HIS A 139 5.77 15.03 15.25
CA HIS A 139 6.13 15.48 13.92
C HIS A 139 6.17 14.37 12.87
N ASN A 140 6.35 13.10 13.27
CA ASN A 140 6.41 11.96 12.36
C ASN A 140 5.04 11.48 11.87
N ARG A 141 3.95 12.21 12.15
CA ARG A 141 2.57 11.87 11.79
C ARG A 141 1.96 12.80 10.76
N GLU A 142 2.79 13.47 9.99
CA GLU A 142 2.40 14.32 8.87
C GLU A 142 2.85 13.68 7.56
N GLY A 143 1.95 13.60 6.59
CA GLY A 143 2.24 13.10 5.24
C GLY A 143 1.52 13.89 4.17
N GLU A 144 2.03 13.86 2.95
CA GLU A 144 1.41 14.45 1.77
C GLU A 144 0.62 13.38 1.01
N ILE A 145 -0.63 13.65 0.66
CA ILE A 145 -1.48 12.74 -0.13
C ILE A 145 -0.83 12.49 -1.49
N ALA A 146 -0.55 11.21 -1.77
CA ALA A 146 0.17 10.80 -2.97
C ALA A 146 -0.73 10.58 -4.19
N PHE A 147 -1.97 10.12 -3.97
CA PHE A 147 -2.93 9.77 -5.03
C PHE A 147 -4.31 10.26 -4.64
N ASP A 148 -5.09 10.69 -5.64
CA ASP A 148 -6.50 11.04 -5.46
C ASP A 148 -7.36 9.78 -5.26
N SER A 149 -8.48 9.93 -4.54
CA SER A 149 -9.51 8.90 -4.40
C SER A 149 -10.88 9.53 -4.13
N ASP A 150 -11.95 8.76 -4.40
CA ASP A 150 -13.32 9.22 -4.14
C ASP A 150 -13.52 9.54 -2.64
N ALA A 151 -12.99 8.70 -1.75
CA ALA A 151 -13.07 8.90 -0.31
C ALA A 151 -12.38 10.20 0.16
N LEU A 152 -11.24 10.57 -0.44
CA LEU A 152 -10.58 11.85 -0.16
C LEU A 152 -11.36 13.03 -0.72
N ALA A 153 -11.92 12.89 -1.92
CA ALA A 153 -12.75 13.93 -2.53
C ALA A 153 -14.02 14.22 -1.70
N GLU A 154 -14.67 13.20 -1.12
CA GLU A 154 -15.78 13.35 -0.17
C GLU A 154 -15.39 14.12 1.10
N MET A 155 -14.13 14.02 1.51
CA MET A 155 -13.57 14.79 2.63
C MET A 155 -13.07 16.19 2.25
N GLY A 156 -13.16 16.56 0.95
CA GLY A 156 -12.64 17.82 0.41
C GLY A 156 -11.11 17.85 0.34
N LEU A 157 -10.47 16.70 0.25
CA LEU A 157 -9.02 16.53 0.18
C LEU A 157 -8.61 16.04 -1.22
N GLN A 158 -7.38 16.39 -1.61
CA GLN A 158 -6.81 16.01 -2.90
C GLN A 158 -5.32 15.70 -2.78
N LYS A 159 -4.77 15.11 -3.82
CA LYS A 159 -3.33 14.91 -3.95
C LYS A 159 -2.55 16.19 -3.70
N GLY A 160 -1.49 16.10 -2.90
CA GLY A 160 -0.63 17.22 -2.51
C GLY A 160 -1.03 17.88 -1.19
N ASP A 161 -2.26 17.64 -0.70
CA ASP A 161 -2.64 18.14 0.62
C ASP A 161 -1.84 17.43 1.72
N ARG A 162 -1.51 18.18 2.77
CA ARG A 162 -0.84 17.66 3.95
C ARG A 162 -1.84 17.24 4.99
N VAL A 163 -1.72 16.01 5.46
CA VAL A 163 -2.62 15.42 6.45
C VAL A 163 -1.84 14.89 7.64
N PHE A 164 -2.50 14.89 8.79
CA PHE A 164 -2.00 14.29 10.02
C PHE A 164 -2.81 13.06 10.35
N PHE A 165 -2.16 12.07 10.98
CA PHE A 165 -2.79 10.78 11.24
C PHE A 165 -2.48 10.26 12.65
N GLN A 166 -3.23 9.27 13.09
CA GLN A 166 -3.11 8.64 14.40
C GLN A 166 -1.78 7.87 14.52
N LYS A 167 -1.25 7.79 15.73
CA LYS A 167 -0.06 7.00 16.05
C LYS A 167 -0.23 5.53 15.62
N ASN A 168 0.82 4.96 15.02
CA ASN A 168 0.87 3.58 14.52
C ASN A 168 -0.16 3.23 13.43
N ALA A 169 -0.68 4.22 12.72
CA ALA A 169 -1.55 3.98 11.56
C ALA A 169 -0.76 3.78 10.26
N ASP A 170 0.48 4.25 10.23
CA ASP A 170 1.39 4.17 9.10
C ASP A 170 1.86 2.73 8.85
N TYR A 171 1.57 2.26 7.66
CA TYR A 171 2.06 0.97 7.19
C TYR A 171 2.85 1.21 5.90
N GLU A 172 4.16 0.94 5.95
CA GLU A 172 5.04 1.16 4.80
C GLU A 172 4.71 0.21 3.65
N MET A 173 4.59 0.77 2.47
CA MET A 173 4.35 0.06 1.22
C MET A 173 5.15 0.67 0.10
N GLU A 174 5.66 -0.16 -0.82
CA GLU A 174 6.37 0.27 -2.01
C GLU A 174 5.46 0.18 -3.23
N ILE A 175 5.41 1.23 -4.04
CA ILE A 175 4.75 1.29 -5.34
C ILE A 175 5.74 1.86 -6.35
N ASP A 176 6.07 1.10 -7.40
CA ASP A 176 7.02 1.50 -8.45
C ASP A 176 8.40 1.96 -7.91
N GLY A 177 8.87 1.36 -6.81
CA GLY A 177 10.15 1.69 -6.19
C GLY A 177 10.12 2.89 -5.25
N GLU A 178 8.98 3.56 -5.09
CA GLU A 178 8.79 4.63 -4.13
C GLU A 178 8.06 4.11 -2.87
N LYS A 179 8.48 4.59 -1.70
CA LYS A 179 7.89 4.23 -0.41
C LYS A 179 6.77 5.18 -0.03
N TYR A 180 5.67 4.60 0.44
CA TYR A 180 4.48 5.30 0.90
C TYR A 180 4.02 4.75 2.25
N TRP A 181 3.34 5.57 3.03
CA TRP A 181 2.56 5.14 4.18
C TRP A 181 1.12 4.90 3.76
N ARG A 182 0.67 3.66 3.82
CA ARG A 182 -0.70 3.28 3.53
C ARG A 182 -1.50 3.20 4.84
N MET A 183 -2.67 3.82 4.87
CA MET A 183 -3.62 3.74 5.99
C MET A 183 -5.06 3.88 5.51
N ASN A 184 -6.01 3.65 6.38
CA ASN A 184 -7.41 3.97 6.12
C ASN A 184 -7.68 5.44 6.43
N THR A 185 -8.56 6.10 5.66
CA THR A 185 -8.91 7.51 5.86
C THR A 185 -9.47 7.81 7.25
N SER A 186 -10.08 6.81 7.93
CA SER A 186 -10.56 6.94 9.32
C SER A 186 -9.46 7.22 10.34
N PHE A 187 -8.19 6.99 9.99
CA PHE A 187 -7.05 7.32 10.83
C PHE A 187 -6.50 8.73 10.60
N LEU A 188 -6.99 9.46 9.60
CA LEU A 188 -6.66 10.86 9.39
C LEU A 188 -7.29 11.71 10.51
N THR A 189 -6.56 12.68 11.04
CA THR A 189 -7.01 13.50 12.17
C THR A 189 -7.33 14.92 11.78
N TYR A 190 -6.48 15.57 11.00
CA TYR A 190 -6.72 16.90 10.42
C TYR A 190 -5.85 17.12 9.17
N ALA A 191 -6.18 18.14 8.41
CA ALA A 191 -5.50 18.47 7.17
C ALA A 191 -5.08 19.95 7.16
N LYS A 192 -3.93 20.22 6.52
CA LYS A 192 -3.54 21.54 6.06
C LYS A 192 -3.90 21.64 4.58
N VAL A 193 -5.08 22.18 4.29
CA VAL A 193 -5.52 22.36 2.90
C VAL A 193 -4.80 23.56 2.30
N HIS A 194 -4.24 23.41 1.12
CA HIS A 194 -3.73 24.53 0.35
C HIS A 194 -4.93 25.37 -0.12
N ASN A 195 -5.18 26.48 0.56
CA ASN A 195 -6.07 27.51 0.00
C ASN A 195 -5.34 28.09 -1.21
N GLY A 196 -5.77 27.70 -2.41
CA GLY A 196 -5.32 28.26 -3.67
C GLY A 196 -5.69 29.73 -3.82
#